data_17069e74f40caddfc9ab482cabffcad4
#
_entry.id   17069e74f40caddfc9ab482cabffcad4
#
_cell.length_a   1.000
_cell.length_b   1.000
_cell.length_c   1.000
_cell.angle_alpha   90.00
_cell.angle_beta   90.00
_cell.angle_gamma   90.00
#
_symmetry.space_group_name_H-M   'P 1'
#
loop_
_entity.id
_entity.type
_entity.pdbx_description
1 polymer ?
#
loop_
_entity_poly.entity_id
_entity_poly.type
_entity_poly.pdbx_seq_one_letter_code
_entity_poly.pdbx_strand_id
1 'polypeptide(L)'
;KDAVIGDVVEAKVMKTKKSYGFARLIQVLEPSACRVTPRCPSARQCGGCQLQAMSYEEQLRFKENKVRNNLSHIGGLTEIPMEPIIGMDEPWRYRNKAQFPFGKDKDGRIITGFYAGRTHAIIEQEDCLLGVEENQPILDCIRAFMEEFHIAPYEEETHRGLVRHVLIRKGFSTGELMVCLVLNGGVKKLKAAEVLVERLVKLFPEKHVETAEGAETDDAGMGAQAAGNRANTEIPAPHMVSISCSINREKTNVIMGKEIVNLYGPGYITDYIGNVCYRISPL
;
A
#
# COMPACT_ATOMS: atom_id res chain seq x y z
N LYS A 1 18.35 -11.93 -1.32
CA LYS A 1 17.77 -10.73 -1.93
C LYS A 1 18.76 -10.19 -2.97
N ASP A 2 18.28 -9.59 -4.02
CA ASP A 2 19.03 -8.91 -5.10
C ASP A 2 19.74 -9.84 -6.11
N ALA A 3 19.84 -11.15 -5.88
CA ALA A 3 20.18 -12.13 -6.91
C ALA A 3 18.93 -12.56 -7.69
N VAL A 4 19.09 -12.78 -8.99
CA VAL A 4 18.05 -13.24 -9.90
C VAL A 4 18.41 -14.65 -10.36
N ILE A 5 17.41 -15.46 -10.71
CA ILE A 5 17.65 -16.79 -11.24
C ILE A 5 18.52 -16.68 -12.50
N GLY A 6 19.59 -17.51 -12.55
CA GLY A 6 20.54 -17.51 -13.66
C GLY A 6 21.73 -16.55 -13.49
N ASP A 7 21.76 -15.69 -12.47
CA ASP A 7 22.97 -14.90 -12.16
C ASP A 7 24.11 -15.81 -11.69
N VAL A 8 25.32 -15.53 -12.16
CA VAL A 8 26.55 -15.99 -11.51
C VAL A 8 26.98 -14.93 -10.50
N VAL A 9 27.13 -15.31 -9.25
CA VAL A 9 27.33 -14.33 -8.17
C VAL A 9 28.49 -14.70 -7.25
N GLU A 10 29.17 -13.69 -6.72
CA GLU A 10 30.00 -13.83 -5.53
C GLU A 10 29.14 -13.60 -4.29
N ALA A 11 29.17 -14.55 -3.34
CA ALA A 11 28.37 -14.49 -2.16
C ALA A 11 29.16 -14.94 -0.91
N LYS A 12 29.04 -14.19 0.17
CA LYS A 12 29.61 -14.54 1.48
C LYS A 12 28.64 -15.45 2.23
N VAL A 13 29.04 -16.68 2.49
CA VAL A 13 28.27 -17.62 3.33
C VAL A 13 28.23 -17.10 4.76
N MET A 14 27.03 -16.90 5.30
CA MET A 14 26.81 -16.39 6.65
C MET A 14 26.48 -17.50 7.64
N LYS A 15 25.74 -18.52 7.21
CA LYS A 15 25.33 -19.66 8.04
C LYS A 15 24.94 -20.83 7.16
N THR A 16 25.34 -22.01 7.56
CA THR A 16 24.95 -23.28 6.91
C THR A 16 24.00 -24.07 7.80
N LYS A 17 23.10 -24.82 7.18
CA LYS A 17 22.22 -25.83 7.75
C LYS A 17 22.46 -27.13 7.02
N LYS A 18 21.81 -28.23 7.46
CA LYS A 18 22.03 -29.57 6.88
C LYS A 18 21.72 -29.62 5.38
N SER A 19 20.65 -28.91 4.92
CA SER A 19 20.15 -28.93 3.54
C SER A 19 20.18 -27.59 2.83
N TYR A 20 20.55 -26.50 3.48
CA TYR A 20 20.62 -25.16 2.88
C TYR A 20 21.56 -24.24 3.66
N GLY A 21 21.89 -23.09 3.05
CA GLY A 21 22.70 -22.04 3.68
C GLY A 21 22.13 -20.65 3.46
N PHE A 22 22.58 -19.73 4.29
CA PHE A 22 22.31 -18.30 4.12
C PHE A 22 23.58 -17.63 3.63
N ALA A 23 23.48 -16.88 2.55
CA ALA A 23 24.57 -16.13 2.00
C ALA A 23 24.18 -14.67 1.75
N ARG A 24 25.13 -13.77 1.86
CA ARG A 24 24.99 -12.36 1.49
C ARG A 24 25.60 -12.17 0.10
N LEU A 25 24.81 -11.65 -0.83
CA LEU A 25 25.31 -11.25 -2.13
C LEU A 25 26.38 -10.17 -1.98
N ILE A 26 27.56 -10.38 -2.56
CA ILE A 26 28.64 -9.39 -2.67
C ILE A 26 28.52 -8.66 -3.97
N GLN A 27 28.58 -9.40 -5.11
CA GLN A 27 28.43 -8.86 -6.45
C GLN A 27 27.85 -9.89 -7.41
N VAL A 28 27.29 -9.39 -8.51
CA VAL A 28 26.89 -10.21 -9.66
C VAL A 28 28.08 -10.20 -10.62
N LEU A 29 28.63 -11.37 -10.91
CA LEU A 29 29.75 -11.56 -11.84
C LEU A 29 29.25 -11.62 -13.28
N GLU A 30 28.23 -12.46 -13.52
CA GLU A 30 27.57 -12.58 -14.81
C GLU A 30 26.05 -12.42 -14.60
N PRO A 31 25.46 -11.34 -15.14
CA PRO A 31 24.03 -11.12 -15.00
C PRO A 31 23.21 -12.11 -15.85
N SER A 32 22.11 -12.59 -15.31
CA SER A 32 21.12 -13.36 -16.05
C SER A 32 20.49 -12.54 -17.17
N ALA A 33 20.11 -13.21 -18.27
CA ALA A 33 19.39 -12.58 -19.39
C ALA A 33 18.05 -11.94 -18.96
N CYS A 34 17.45 -12.43 -17.89
CA CYS A 34 16.19 -11.86 -17.34
C CYS A 34 16.40 -10.78 -16.27
N ARG A 35 17.65 -10.40 -15.99
CA ARG A 35 17.96 -9.32 -15.05
C ARG A 35 17.65 -7.96 -15.66
N VAL A 36 16.96 -7.14 -14.90
CA VAL A 36 16.65 -5.74 -15.26
C VAL A 36 17.06 -4.80 -14.12
N THR A 37 17.27 -3.54 -14.47
CA THR A 37 17.47 -2.49 -13.44
C THR A 37 16.12 -2.21 -12.77
N PRO A 38 16.04 -2.32 -11.42
CA PRO A 38 14.81 -1.95 -10.70
C PRO A 38 14.40 -0.50 -10.97
N ARG A 39 13.12 -0.26 -11.27
CA ARG A 39 12.60 1.11 -11.45
C ARG A 39 12.60 1.92 -10.14
N CYS A 40 12.40 1.25 -9.00
CA CYS A 40 12.41 1.91 -7.69
C CYS A 40 13.85 2.06 -7.18
N PRO A 41 14.32 3.29 -6.89
CA PRO A 41 15.68 3.52 -6.40
C PRO A 41 15.93 2.86 -5.02
N SER A 42 14.89 2.69 -4.22
CA SER A 42 14.96 2.05 -2.90
C SER A 42 14.76 0.53 -2.92
N ALA A 43 14.63 -0.11 -4.10
CA ALA A 43 14.31 -1.55 -4.22
C ALA A 43 15.26 -2.44 -3.42
N ARG A 44 16.55 -2.08 -3.33
CA ARG A 44 17.55 -2.84 -2.59
C ARG A 44 17.40 -2.72 -1.06
N GLN A 45 17.02 -1.55 -0.57
CA GLN A 45 16.93 -1.25 0.86
C GLN A 45 15.55 -1.58 1.42
N CYS A 46 14.49 -1.20 0.71
CA CYS A 46 13.10 -1.40 1.11
C CYS A 46 12.74 -2.90 1.23
N GLY A 47 12.03 -3.24 2.30
CA GLY A 47 11.52 -4.60 2.54
C GLY A 47 10.32 -5.00 1.69
N GLY A 48 9.68 -4.04 0.98
CA GLY A 48 8.42 -4.24 0.29
C GLY A 48 8.52 -5.08 -0.99
N CYS A 49 9.56 -4.87 -1.80
CA CYS A 49 9.75 -5.56 -3.07
C CYS A 49 10.92 -6.54 -3.03
N GLN A 50 10.79 -7.65 -3.75
CA GLN A 50 11.81 -8.71 -3.76
C GLN A 50 12.25 -9.13 -5.16
N LEU A 51 11.46 -8.86 -6.19
CA LEU A 51 11.66 -9.37 -7.54
C LEU A 51 11.87 -8.28 -8.60
N GLN A 52 12.02 -7.01 -8.21
CA GLN A 52 12.13 -5.92 -9.19
C GLN A 52 13.38 -5.99 -10.10
N ALA A 53 14.41 -6.75 -9.70
CA ALA A 53 15.58 -6.97 -10.53
C ALA A 53 15.39 -8.04 -11.62
N MET A 54 14.19 -8.61 -11.73
CA MET A 54 13.79 -9.64 -12.69
C MET A 54 12.75 -9.08 -13.66
N SER A 55 12.86 -9.40 -14.96
CA SER A 55 11.84 -9.00 -15.95
C SER A 55 10.47 -9.51 -15.57
N TYR A 56 9.40 -8.82 -15.99
CA TYR A 56 8.05 -9.18 -15.54
C TYR A 56 7.62 -10.56 -16.05
N GLU A 57 7.97 -10.91 -17.29
CA GLU A 57 7.70 -12.24 -17.82
C GLU A 57 8.37 -13.33 -16.96
N GLU A 58 9.60 -13.10 -16.53
CA GLU A 58 10.28 -14.08 -15.67
C GLU A 58 9.71 -14.11 -14.25
N GLN A 59 9.21 -12.98 -13.73
CA GLN A 59 8.46 -12.98 -12.47
C GLN A 59 7.21 -13.85 -12.57
N LEU A 60 6.50 -13.83 -13.69
CA LEU A 60 5.34 -14.69 -13.93
C LEU A 60 5.75 -16.16 -13.96
N ARG A 61 6.78 -16.51 -14.75
CA ARG A 61 7.31 -17.88 -14.79
C ARG A 61 7.78 -18.38 -13.42
N PHE A 62 8.48 -17.54 -12.68
CA PHE A 62 8.93 -17.85 -11.33
C PHE A 62 7.77 -18.17 -10.39
N LYS A 63 6.70 -17.37 -10.43
CA LYS A 63 5.51 -17.57 -9.60
C LYS A 63 4.76 -18.85 -9.99
N GLU A 64 4.56 -19.09 -11.28
CA GLU A 64 3.93 -20.31 -11.79
C GLU A 64 4.72 -21.55 -11.39
N ASN A 65 6.03 -21.56 -11.63
CA ASN A 65 6.91 -22.66 -11.24
C ASN A 65 6.91 -22.90 -9.73
N LYS A 66 6.82 -21.84 -8.91
CA LYS A 66 6.72 -21.98 -7.46
C LYS A 66 5.44 -22.71 -7.04
N VAL A 67 4.31 -22.38 -7.67
CA VAL A 67 3.04 -23.08 -7.41
C VAL A 67 3.15 -24.54 -7.83
N ARG A 68 3.61 -24.82 -9.05
CA ARG A 68 3.80 -26.16 -9.59
C ARG A 68 4.71 -27.02 -8.70
N ASN A 69 5.85 -26.48 -8.29
CA ASN A 69 6.79 -27.17 -7.42
C ASN A 69 6.20 -27.44 -6.02
N ASN A 70 5.44 -26.51 -5.45
CA ASN A 70 4.79 -26.73 -4.16
C ASN A 70 3.73 -27.82 -4.24
N LEU A 71 2.92 -27.85 -5.30
CA LEU A 71 1.92 -28.89 -5.52
C LEU A 71 2.57 -30.25 -5.71
N SER A 72 3.65 -30.33 -6.49
CA SER A 72 4.39 -31.59 -6.73
C SER A 72 5.14 -32.06 -5.48
N HIS A 73 6.05 -31.23 -4.93
CA HIS A 73 6.98 -31.68 -3.89
C HIS A 73 6.39 -31.69 -2.48
N ILE A 74 5.43 -30.80 -2.19
CA ILE A 74 4.79 -30.75 -0.86
C ILE A 74 3.45 -31.48 -0.90
N GLY A 75 2.66 -31.23 -1.94
CA GLY A 75 1.33 -31.84 -2.10
C GLY A 75 1.33 -33.27 -2.64
N GLY A 76 2.46 -33.73 -3.22
CA GLY A 76 2.54 -35.04 -3.87
C GLY A 76 1.71 -35.15 -5.17
N LEU A 77 1.30 -34.00 -5.73
CA LEU A 77 0.43 -33.92 -6.90
C LEU A 77 1.28 -33.64 -8.15
N THR A 78 1.50 -34.64 -9.01
CA THR A 78 2.42 -34.53 -10.16
C THR A 78 1.71 -34.24 -11.48
N GLU A 79 0.44 -34.62 -11.63
CA GLU A 79 -0.35 -34.45 -12.85
C GLU A 79 -1.55 -33.53 -12.58
N ILE A 80 -1.27 -32.22 -12.48
CA ILE A 80 -2.31 -31.24 -12.24
C ILE A 80 -2.48 -30.40 -13.51
N PRO A 81 -3.69 -30.29 -14.06
CA PRO A 81 -3.96 -29.31 -15.09
C PRO A 81 -3.78 -27.91 -14.49
N MET A 82 -2.86 -27.15 -15.06
CA MET A 82 -2.62 -25.75 -14.65
C MET A 82 -2.85 -24.85 -15.85
N GLU A 83 -3.77 -23.92 -15.70
CA GLU A 83 -3.93 -22.84 -16.64
C GLU A 83 -2.71 -21.89 -16.58
N PRO A 84 -2.37 -21.21 -17.69
CA PRO A 84 -1.30 -20.21 -17.70
C PRO A 84 -1.57 -19.12 -16.64
N ILE A 85 -0.49 -18.63 -16.02
CA ILE A 85 -0.62 -17.55 -15.05
C ILE A 85 -1.15 -16.27 -15.73
N ILE A 86 -2.14 -15.65 -15.11
CA ILE A 86 -2.69 -14.37 -15.56
C ILE A 86 -1.75 -13.25 -15.08
N GLY A 87 -1.16 -12.53 -16.01
CA GLY A 87 -0.34 -11.34 -15.75
C GLY A 87 -1.17 -10.07 -15.72
N MET A 88 -0.52 -8.97 -15.32
CA MET A 88 -1.04 -7.61 -15.41
C MET A 88 -0.45 -6.95 -16.65
N ASP A 89 -1.24 -6.15 -17.35
CA ASP A 89 -0.75 -5.33 -18.47
C ASP A 89 0.22 -4.26 -17.97
N GLU A 90 -0.13 -3.59 -16.86
CA GLU A 90 0.73 -2.63 -16.16
C GLU A 90 0.97 -3.08 -14.72
N PRO A 91 2.13 -3.66 -14.37
CA PRO A 91 2.41 -4.21 -13.04
C PRO A 91 2.87 -3.14 -12.03
N TRP A 92 2.47 -1.89 -12.22
CA TRP A 92 2.75 -0.75 -11.36
C TRP A 92 1.46 -0.08 -10.91
N ARG A 93 1.51 0.72 -9.85
CA ARG A 93 0.35 1.48 -9.33
C ARG A 93 -0.89 0.64 -8.99
N TYR A 94 -0.74 -0.67 -8.83
CA TYR A 94 -1.86 -1.59 -8.61
C TYR A 94 -2.29 -1.73 -7.14
N ARG A 95 -1.44 -1.27 -6.21
CA ARG A 95 -1.71 -1.46 -4.78
C ARG A 95 -2.65 -0.40 -4.26
N ASN A 96 -3.88 -0.77 -4.01
CA ASN A 96 -4.96 0.10 -3.52
C ASN A 96 -4.96 0.33 -2.00
N LYS A 97 -4.09 -0.36 -1.26
CA LYS A 97 -3.92 -0.21 0.19
C LYS A 97 -2.45 -0.13 0.55
N ALA A 98 -2.06 0.87 1.32
CA ALA A 98 -0.73 0.96 1.90
C ALA A 98 -0.79 1.40 3.36
N GLN A 99 0.22 0.97 4.15
CA GLN A 99 0.39 1.36 5.55
C GLN A 99 1.81 1.87 5.70
N PHE A 100 1.93 3.14 6.09
CA PHE A 100 3.19 3.85 6.17
C PHE A 100 3.54 4.11 7.64
N PRO A 101 4.65 3.56 8.18
CA PRO A 101 5.16 3.96 9.48
C PRO A 101 5.65 5.41 9.44
N PHE A 102 5.48 6.11 10.54
CA PHE A 102 6.09 7.40 10.81
C PHE A 102 7.18 7.25 11.87
N GLY A 103 8.29 7.91 11.68
CA GLY A 103 9.42 7.88 12.61
C GLY A 103 10.28 9.13 12.47
N LYS A 104 11.47 9.08 13.07
CA LYS A 104 12.49 10.13 12.94
C LYS A 104 13.74 9.57 12.30
N ASP A 105 14.40 10.38 11.51
CA ASP A 105 15.75 10.11 11.06
C ASP A 105 16.76 10.46 12.18
N LYS A 106 18.06 10.25 11.89
CA LYS A 106 19.16 10.57 12.81
C LYS A 106 19.28 12.06 13.16
N ASP A 107 18.72 12.93 12.33
CA ASP A 107 18.75 14.38 12.51
C ASP A 107 17.45 14.90 13.19
N GLY A 108 16.54 13.97 13.56
CA GLY A 108 15.30 14.28 14.26
C GLY A 108 14.15 14.71 13.34
N ARG A 109 14.33 14.71 12.01
CA ARG A 109 13.26 15.05 11.05
C ARG A 109 12.24 13.92 11.00
N ILE A 110 10.97 14.28 10.84
CA ILE A 110 9.89 13.30 10.65
C ILE A 110 10.02 12.68 9.27
N ILE A 111 10.14 11.35 9.24
CA ILE A 111 10.21 10.55 8.02
C ILE A 111 9.07 9.55 7.97
N THR A 112 8.70 9.16 6.75
CA THR A 112 7.74 8.09 6.47
C THR A 112 8.17 7.31 5.24
N GLY A 113 7.70 6.07 5.11
CA GLY A 113 8.09 5.19 4.01
C GLY A 113 7.75 3.74 4.31
N PHE A 114 8.68 2.83 4.09
CA PHE A 114 8.52 1.41 4.42
C PHE A 114 9.70 0.89 5.22
N TYR A 115 9.49 -0.14 6.00
CA TYR A 115 10.57 -0.77 6.76
C TYR A 115 11.59 -1.44 5.83
N ALA A 116 12.86 -1.32 6.16
CA ALA A 116 13.92 -2.12 5.59
C ALA A 116 13.68 -3.61 5.90
N GLY A 117 14.13 -4.48 5.01
CA GLY A 117 13.91 -5.91 5.17
C GLY A 117 14.48 -6.45 6.49
N ARG A 118 13.65 -7.07 7.30
CA ARG A 118 13.96 -7.68 8.61
C ARG A 118 14.36 -6.70 9.71
N THR A 119 14.02 -5.43 9.57
CA THR A 119 14.25 -4.41 10.60
C THR A 119 13.05 -3.47 10.66
N HIS A 120 13.03 -2.59 11.68
CA HIS A 120 12.04 -1.51 11.78
C HIS A 120 12.65 -0.15 11.39
N ALA A 121 13.82 -0.14 10.74
CA ALA A 121 14.37 1.08 10.16
C ALA A 121 13.50 1.52 8.98
N ILE A 122 13.02 2.75 9.02
CA ILE A 122 12.21 3.33 7.94
C ILE A 122 13.13 3.74 6.81
N ILE A 123 12.85 3.26 5.62
CA ILE A 123 13.43 3.74 4.37
C ILE A 123 12.48 4.80 3.82
N GLU A 124 12.90 6.05 3.92
CA GLU A 124 12.14 7.16 3.39
C GLU A 124 11.93 7.00 1.89
N GLN A 125 10.73 7.29 1.43
CA GLN A 125 10.35 7.19 0.03
C GLN A 125 9.58 8.43 -0.38
N GLU A 126 9.97 9.01 -1.49
CA GLU A 126 9.22 10.10 -2.13
C GLU A 126 8.05 9.56 -2.96
N ASP A 127 8.20 8.34 -3.49
CA ASP A 127 7.17 7.68 -4.28
C ASP A 127 7.32 6.15 -4.27
N CYS A 128 6.25 5.45 -3.98
CA CYS A 128 6.19 4.00 -4.09
C CYS A 128 5.51 3.59 -5.39
N LEU A 129 6.28 3.16 -6.38
CA LEU A 129 5.77 2.79 -7.71
C LEU A 129 4.72 1.67 -7.72
N LEU A 130 4.53 0.94 -6.61
CA LEU A 130 3.45 -0.05 -6.49
C LEU A 130 2.16 0.57 -5.96
N GLY A 131 2.25 1.64 -5.16
CA GLY A 131 1.12 2.34 -4.57
C GLY A 131 0.53 3.37 -5.52
N VAL A 132 -0.66 3.83 -5.18
CA VAL A 132 -1.34 4.91 -5.90
C VAL A 132 -0.61 6.24 -5.72
N GLU A 133 -0.72 7.13 -6.68
CA GLU A 133 0.01 8.41 -6.71
C GLU A 133 -0.42 9.35 -5.59
N GLU A 134 -1.65 9.23 -5.13
CA GLU A 134 -2.24 10.02 -4.05
C GLU A 134 -1.57 9.79 -2.69
N ASN A 135 -0.83 8.67 -2.53
CA ASN A 135 -0.15 8.38 -1.27
C ASN A 135 0.82 9.48 -0.87
N GLN A 136 1.66 9.95 -1.78
CA GLN A 136 2.71 10.90 -1.43
C GLN A 136 2.16 12.27 -1.00
N PRO A 137 1.25 12.91 -1.75
CA PRO A 137 0.63 14.17 -1.31
C PRO A 137 -0.06 14.07 0.06
N ILE A 138 -0.73 12.93 0.34
CA ILE A 138 -1.36 12.69 1.65
C ILE A 138 -0.31 12.62 2.75
N LEU A 139 0.78 11.86 2.54
CA LEU A 139 1.85 11.71 3.52
C LEU A 139 2.57 13.04 3.80
N ASP A 140 2.82 13.83 2.77
CA ASP A 140 3.44 15.15 2.89
C ASP A 140 2.55 16.13 3.66
N CYS A 141 1.23 16.12 3.40
CA CYS A 141 0.26 16.89 4.15
C CYS A 141 0.26 16.52 5.65
N ILE A 142 0.27 15.22 5.96
CA ILE A 142 0.29 14.73 7.34
C ILE A 142 1.63 15.07 8.01
N ARG A 143 2.77 14.92 7.32
CA ARG A 143 4.08 15.26 7.84
C ARG A 143 4.18 16.74 8.19
N ALA A 144 3.79 17.63 7.27
CA ALA A 144 3.76 19.07 7.49
C ALA A 144 2.84 19.45 8.66
N PHE A 145 1.67 18.81 8.77
CA PHE A 145 0.78 19.00 9.91
C PHE A 145 1.43 18.57 11.24
N MET A 146 2.11 17.42 11.26
CA MET A 146 2.79 16.93 12.47
C MET A 146 3.92 17.88 12.91
N GLU A 147 4.67 18.43 11.97
CA GLU A 147 5.74 19.41 12.23
C GLU A 147 5.16 20.72 12.80
N GLU A 148 4.12 21.27 12.17
CA GLU A 148 3.48 22.53 12.58
C GLU A 148 2.87 22.46 13.99
N PHE A 149 2.18 21.35 14.29
CA PHE A 149 1.50 21.18 15.60
C PHE A 149 2.35 20.44 16.63
N HIS A 150 3.64 20.22 16.35
CA HIS A 150 4.62 19.54 17.22
C HIS A 150 4.12 18.18 17.69
N ILE A 151 3.57 17.37 16.75
CA ILE A 151 3.10 16.03 17.00
C ILE A 151 4.23 15.04 16.71
N ALA A 152 4.72 14.38 17.74
CA ALA A 152 5.82 13.42 17.59
C ALA A 152 5.34 12.10 16.98
N PRO A 153 6.09 11.51 16.03
CA PRO A 153 5.87 10.14 15.62
C PRO A 153 6.19 9.17 16.76
N TYR A 154 5.58 7.99 16.72
CA TYR A 154 5.79 6.96 17.71
C TYR A 154 7.18 6.31 17.57
N GLU A 155 7.86 6.17 18.68
CA GLU A 155 9.12 5.46 18.83
C GLU A 155 8.89 4.10 19.51
N GLU A 156 9.27 3.01 18.86
CA GLU A 156 9.06 1.65 19.40
C GLU A 156 9.90 1.36 20.64
N GLU A 157 11.12 1.90 20.72
CA GLU A 157 12.02 1.67 21.86
C GLU A 157 11.54 2.33 23.13
N THR A 158 11.05 3.56 23.06
CA THR A 158 10.59 4.35 24.21
C THR A 158 9.10 4.26 24.46
N HIS A 159 8.33 3.76 23.48
CA HIS A 159 6.88 3.75 23.46
C HIS A 159 6.25 5.15 23.60
N ARG A 160 6.97 6.19 23.16
CA ARG A 160 6.52 7.59 23.19
C ARG A 160 6.17 8.07 21.79
N GLY A 161 5.52 9.24 21.74
CA GLY A 161 4.99 9.78 20.48
C GLY A 161 3.57 9.32 20.18
N LEU A 162 2.93 9.96 19.22
CA LEU A 162 1.48 9.79 18.97
C LEU A 162 1.20 9.02 17.69
N VAL A 163 1.72 9.46 16.53
CA VAL A 163 1.40 8.88 15.23
C VAL A 163 2.31 7.69 14.94
N ARG A 164 1.73 6.50 14.83
CA ARG A 164 2.46 5.25 14.54
C ARG A 164 2.54 4.98 13.04
N HIS A 165 1.37 4.95 12.41
CA HIS A 165 1.23 4.63 10.98
C HIS A 165 0.12 5.47 10.37
N VAL A 166 0.13 5.56 9.07
CA VAL A 166 -1.00 6.03 8.26
C VAL A 166 -1.37 4.93 7.29
N LEU A 167 -2.64 4.54 7.30
CA LEU A 167 -3.24 3.65 6.31
C LEU A 167 -3.95 4.52 5.28
N ILE A 168 -3.66 4.26 4.01
CA ILE A 168 -4.33 4.90 2.86
C ILE A 168 -4.96 3.81 2.02
N ARG A 169 -6.20 4.02 1.60
CA ARG A 169 -6.91 3.16 0.65
C ARG A 169 -7.52 4.01 -0.46
N LYS A 170 -7.58 3.43 -1.67
CA LYS A 170 -8.25 4.01 -2.84
C LYS A 170 -9.18 2.98 -3.46
N GLY A 171 -10.42 3.39 -3.77
CA GLY A 171 -11.31 2.69 -4.67
C GLY A 171 -10.91 3.00 -6.12
N PHE A 172 -10.54 1.99 -6.90
CA PHE A 172 -10.11 2.21 -8.28
C PHE A 172 -11.27 2.55 -9.21
N SER A 173 -12.46 1.99 -8.96
CA SER A 173 -13.64 2.26 -9.78
C SER A 173 -14.33 3.57 -9.41
N THR A 174 -14.17 4.03 -8.16
CA THR A 174 -14.88 5.19 -7.63
C THR A 174 -14.00 6.42 -7.50
N GLY A 175 -12.68 6.25 -7.38
CA GLY A 175 -11.75 7.33 -7.02
C GLY A 175 -11.79 7.71 -5.54
N GLU A 176 -12.61 7.04 -4.72
CA GLU A 176 -12.76 7.33 -3.29
C GLU A 176 -11.48 7.05 -2.51
N LEU A 177 -11.06 8.02 -1.68
CA LEU A 177 -9.88 7.93 -0.82
C LEU A 177 -10.28 7.82 0.64
N MET A 178 -9.56 6.96 1.35
CA MET A 178 -9.64 6.82 2.81
C MET A 178 -8.26 7.01 3.42
N VAL A 179 -8.22 7.77 4.52
CA VAL A 179 -7.04 7.92 5.38
C VAL A 179 -7.39 7.49 6.81
N CYS A 180 -6.55 6.63 7.41
CA CYS A 180 -6.68 6.26 8.81
C CYS A 180 -5.34 6.41 9.52
N LEU A 181 -5.26 7.34 10.49
CA LEU A 181 -4.09 7.52 11.33
C LEU A 181 -4.09 6.49 12.47
N VAL A 182 -3.01 5.77 12.67
CA VAL A 182 -2.85 4.87 13.82
C VAL A 182 -2.16 5.61 14.95
N LEU A 183 -2.85 5.77 16.06
CA LEU A 183 -2.42 6.60 17.18
C LEU A 183 -2.07 5.78 18.42
N ASN A 184 -0.94 6.10 19.06
CA ASN A 184 -0.56 5.62 20.38
C ASN A 184 -1.27 6.44 21.49
N GLY A 185 -2.58 6.55 21.40
CA GLY A 185 -3.38 7.33 22.36
C GLY A 185 -4.75 7.71 21.83
N GLY A 186 -5.58 8.32 22.64
CA GLY A 186 -6.90 8.81 22.22
C GLY A 186 -6.81 10.00 21.27
N VAL A 187 -7.85 10.18 20.44
CA VAL A 187 -7.94 11.26 19.43
C VAL A 187 -7.77 12.65 20.04
N LYS A 188 -8.18 12.88 21.29
CA LYS A 188 -7.97 14.15 22.00
C LYS A 188 -6.50 14.59 22.08
N LYS A 189 -5.54 13.67 21.87
CA LYS A 189 -4.11 13.99 21.79
C LYS A 189 -3.67 14.49 20.42
N LEU A 190 -4.48 14.27 19.39
CA LEU A 190 -4.27 14.81 18.06
C LEU A 190 -4.77 16.26 18.03
N LYS A 191 -3.90 17.18 18.43
CA LYS A 191 -4.21 18.61 18.44
C LYS A 191 -4.59 19.07 17.05
N ALA A 192 -5.60 19.96 16.96
CA ALA A 192 -6.06 20.54 15.69
C ALA A 192 -6.42 19.48 14.64
N ALA A 193 -7.06 18.39 15.04
CA ALA A 193 -7.46 17.31 14.10
C ALA A 193 -8.37 17.84 12.97
N GLU A 194 -9.20 18.84 13.26
CA GLU A 194 -10.05 19.55 12.31
C GLU A 194 -9.25 20.21 11.17
N VAL A 195 -8.09 20.79 11.49
CA VAL A 195 -7.20 21.39 10.48
C VAL A 195 -6.62 20.33 9.56
N LEU A 196 -6.24 19.17 10.10
CA LEU A 196 -5.77 18.05 9.27
C LEU A 196 -6.88 17.57 8.33
N VAL A 197 -8.10 17.40 8.85
CA VAL A 197 -9.27 16.99 8.05
C VAL A 197 -9.50 17.99 6.91
N GLU A 198 -9.54 19.29 7.20
CA GLU A 198 -9.73 20.34 6.20
C GLU A 198 -8.65 20.30 5.10
N ARG A 199 -7.38 20.13 5.48
CA ARG A 199 -6.26 20.05 4.53
C ARG A 199 -6.37 18.83 3.61
N LEU A 200 -6.69 17.66 4.16
CA LEU A 200 -6.82 16.44 3.37
C LEU A 200 -8.03 16.48 2.43
N VAL A 201 -9.16 17.02 2.88
CA VAL A 201 -10.35 17.21 2.03
C VAL A 201 -10.07 18.22 0.92
N LYS A 202 -9.39 19.34 1.23
CA LYS A 202 -8.98 20.34 0.23
C LYS A 202 -7.99 19.80 -0.79
N LEU A 203 -7.12 18.88 -0.40
CA LEU A 203 -6.13 18.26 -1.28
C LEU A 203 -6.81 17.37 -2.35
N PHE A 204 -7.90 16.71 -1.98
CA PHE A 204 -8.70 15.85 -2.85
C PHE A 204 -10.18 16.17 -2.68
N PRO A 205 -10.65 17.30 -3.24
CA PRO A 205 -12.03 17.73 -3.07
C PRO A 205 -13.00 16.82 -3.82
N GLU A 206 -14.19 16.66 -3.26
CA GLU A 206 -15.30 16.05 -3.98
C GLU A 206 -15.63 16.91 -5.20
N LYS A 207 -15.63 16.31 -6.39
CA LYS A 207 -16.11 17.03 -7.58
C LYS A 207 -17.63 17.09 -7.49
N HIS A 208 -18.17 18.28 -7.30
CA HIS A 208 -19.57 18.53 -7.62
C HIS A 208 -19.75 18.22 -9.12
N VAL A 209 -20.45 17.14 -9.44
CA VAL A 209 -21.01 16.97 -10.77
C VAL A 209 -22.01 18.13 -10.88
N GLU A 210 -21.71 19.13 -11.70
CA GLU A 210 -22.73 20.09 -12.12
C GLU A 210 -23.83 19.26 -12.77
N THR A 211 -24.90 19.00 -12.03
CA THR A 211 -26.11 18.47 -12.60
C THR A 211 -26.62 19.54 -13.56
N ALA A 212 -26.59 19.25 -14.86
CA ALA A 212 -27.26 20.08 -15.85
C ALA A 212 -28.72 20.22 -15.37
N GLU A 213 -29.08 21.40 -14.92
CA GLU A 213 -30.46 21.76 -14.62
C GLU A 213 -31.29 21.59 -15.91
N GLY A 214 -32.26 20.70 -15.90
CA GLY A 214 -33.24 20.58 -16.96
C GLY A 214 -33.62 19.15 -17.33
N ALA A 215 -34.12 18.36 -16.39
CA ALA A 215 -35.00 17.25 -16.73
C ALA A 215 -36.08 17.13 -15.64
N GLU A 216 -37.29 17.44 -16.04
CA GLU A 216 -38.49 17.33 -15.23
C GLU A 216 -38.65 15.90 -14.69
N THR A 217 -39.03 15.81 -13.42
CA THR A 217 -39.31 14.57 -12.71
C THR A 217 -40.66 14.01 -13.19
N ASP A 218 -40.64 12.90 -13.90
CA ASP A 218 -41.79 12.01 -13.97
C ASP A 218 -41.53 10.80 -13.05
N ASP A 219 -42.34 10.74 -12.02
CA ASP A 219 -42.48 9.68 -11.05
C ASP A 219 -43.11 8.43 -11.70
N ALA A 220 -42.37 7.36 -11.87
CA ALA A 220 -42.90 5.99 -11.86
C ALA A 220 -41.78 4.94 -12.12
N GLY A 221 -41.63 3.98 -11.22
CA GLY A 221 -41.15 2.65 -11.56
C GLY A 221 -39.74 2.28 -11.10
N MET A 222 -39.66 1.66 -9.92
CA MET A 222 -38.57 0.76 -9.56
C MET A 222 -38.39 -0.30 -10.65
N GLY A 223 -37.39 -0.16 -11.47
CA GLY A 223 -37.02 -1.12 -12.51
C GLY A 223 -35.50 -1.29 -12.54
N ALA A 224 -35.07 -2.51 -12.28
CA ALA A 224 -33.69 -2.94 -12.48
C ALA A 224 -33.21 -2.65 -13.92
N GLN A 225 -32.37 -1.66 -14.08
CA GLN A 225 -31.60 -1.34 -15.29
C GLN A 225 -30.23 -0.86 -14.84
N ALA A 226 -29.14 -1.34 -15.28
CA ALA A 226 -28.65 -1.93 -16.49
C ALA A 226 -27.24 -2.52 -16.18
N ALA A 227 -27.05 -3.79 -16.43
CA ALA A 227 -25.75 -4.39 -16.65
C ALA A 227 -25.27 -3.91 -18.04
N GLY A 228 -24.91 -2.64 -18.16
CA GLY A 228 -24.29 -2.03 -19.33
C GLY A 228 -22.78 -2.10 -19.19
N ASN A 229 -22.15 -2.67 -20.20
CA ASN A 229 -20.72 -2.74 -20.46
C ASN A 229 -19.99 -1.44 -20.02
N ARG A 230 -19.32 -1.43 -18.85
CA ARG A 230 -18.50 -0.31 -18.39
C ARG A 230 -17.10 -0.30 -19.05
N ALA A 231 -17.07 -0.57 -20.35
CA ALA A 231 -15.80 -0.66 -21.10
C ALA A 231 -15.19 0.69 -21.48
N ASN A 232 -15.73 1.84 -21.05
CA ASN A 232 -15.17 3.17 -21.39
C ASN A 232 -15.61 4.30 -20.45
N THR A 233 -15.71 4.06 -19.15
CA THR A 233 -15.89 5.17 -18.20
C THR A 233 -14.52 5.64 -17.70
N GLU A 234 -14.21 6.91 -17.90
CA GLU A 234 -13.06 7.57 -17.26
C GLU A 234 -13.07 7.25 -15.76
N ILE A 235 -11.92 6.82 -15.23
CA ILE A 235 -11.76 6.59 -13.79
C ILE A 235 -12.06 7.92 -13.09
N PRO A 236 -13.00 7.96 -12.14
CA PRO A 236 -13.33 9.20 -11.45
C PRO A 236 -12.10 9.81 -10.79
N ALA A 237 -12.01 11.13 -10.79
CA ALA A 237 -10.91 11.81 -10.12
C ALA A 237 -10.86 11.45 -8.64
N PRO A 238 -9.66 11.30 -8.06
CA PRO A 238 -9.52 10.95 -6.66
C PRO A 238 -10.12 12.05 -5.76
N HIS A 239 -10.91 11.65 -4.75
CA HIS A 239 -11.54 12.53 -3.79
C HIS A 239 -11.59 11.91 -2.39
N MET A 240 -11.47 12.75 -1.35
CA MET A 240 -11.41 12.31 0.04
C MET A 240 -12.81 12.03 0.59
N VAL A 241 -13.07 10.77 0.95
CA VAL A 241 -14.38 10.32 1.45
C VAL A 241 -14.36 10.02 2.94
N SER A 242 -13.26 9.47 3.46
CA SER A 242 -13.22 9.03 4.85
C SER A 242 -11.87 9.32 5.51
N ILE A 243 -11.91 9.95 6.68
CA ILE A 243 -10.74 10.17 7.54
C ILE A 243 -11.08 9.66 8.94
N SER A 244 -10.22 8.82 9.49
CA SER A 244 -10.42 8.20 10.79
C SER A 244 -9.12 8.05 11.58
N CYS A 245 -9.23 7.68 12.85
CA CYS A 245 -8.11 7.29 13.69
C CYS A 245 -8.35 5.89 14.25
N SER A 246 -7.32 5.05 14.18
CA SER A 246 -7.27 3.76 14.87
C SER A 246 -6.43 3.91 16.14
N ILE A 247 -7.00 3.53 17.27
CA ILE A 247 -6.33 3.68 18.57
C ILE A 247 -5.59 2.38 18.90
N ASN A 248 -4.27 2.43 18.83
CA ASN A 248 -3.40 1.31 19.16
C ASN A 248 -2.35 1.71 20.20
N ARG A 249 -2.61 1.34 21.47
CA ARG A 249 -1.69 1.57 22.60
C ARG A 249 -0.84 0.35 22.93
N GLU A 250 -1.07 -0.75 22.20
CA GLU A 250 -0.39 -2.01 22.45
C GLU A 250 1.07 -1.97 22.01
N LYS A 251 1.92 -2.62 22.79
CA LYS A 251 3.36 -2.77 22.49
C LYS A 251 3.61 -4.02 21.64
N THR A 252 2.90 -4.12 20.54
CA THR A 252 2.94 -5.27 19.62
C THR A 252 3.20 -4.84 18.19
N ASN A 253 3.52 -5.80 17.32
CA ASN A 253 3.69 -5.57 15.89
C ASN A 253 2.35 -5.43 15.12
N VAL A 254 1.21 -5.53 15.81
CA VAL A 254 -0.10 -5.28 15.21
C VAL A 254 -0.22 -3.78 14.95
N ILE A 255 -0.50 -3.41 13.71
CA ILE A 255 -0.57 -2.01 13.29
C ILE A 255 -1.88 -1.38 13.76
N MET A 256 -3.02 -1.98 13.37
CA MET A 256 -4.34 -1.42 13.66
C MET A 256 -4.79 -1.75 15.07
N GLY A 257 -5.37 -0.78 15.77
CA GLY A 257 -6.07 -1.00 17.02
C GLY A 257 -7.51 -1.45 16.79
N LYS A 258 -8.19 -1.85 17.88
CA LYS A 258 -9.58 -2.31 17.83
C LYS A 258 -10.59 -1.16 17.81
N GLU A 259 -10.22 -0.02 18.33
CA GLU A 259 -11.06 1.18 18.40
C GLU A 259 -10.79 2.06 17.18
N ILE A 260 -11.83 2.35 16.40
CA ILE A 260 -11.80 3.29 15.30
C ILE A 260 -12.66 4.51 15.64
N VAL A 261 -12.10 5.69 15.51
CA VAL A 261 -12.81 6.96 15.71
C VAL A 261 -12.86 7.67 14.36
N ASN A 262 -14.07 7.92 13.89
CA ASN A 262 -14.27 8.64 12.65
C ASN A 262 -14.11 10.14 12.85
N LEU A 263 -13.38 10.82 11.97
CA LEU A 263 -13.16 12.27 11.96
C LEU A 263 -13.95 12.95 10.83
N TYR A 264 -14.10 12.27 9.70
CA TYR A 264 -14.77 12.80 8.52
C TYR A 264 -15.38 11.68 7.68
N GLY A 265 -16.54 11.94 7.09
CA GLY A 265 -17.23 11.05 6.18
C GLY A 265 -17.87 9.81 6.86
N PRO A 266 -18.25 8.79 6.07
CA PRO A 266 -19.03 7.64 6.54
C PRO A 266 -18.21 6.58 7.31
N GLY A 267 -16.87 6.68 7.35
CA GLY A 267 -15.99 5.68 7.96
C GLY A 267 -15.65 4.50 7.05
N TYR A 268 -16.01 4.57 5.79
CA TYR A 268 -15.67 3.58 4.75
C TYR A 268 -15.54 4.27 3.40
N ILE A 269 -15.01 3.54 2.43
CA ILE A 269 -15.08 3.86 1.00
C ILE A 269 -15.84 2.75 0.27
N THR A 270 -16.32 3.05 -0.91
CA THR A 270 -16.95 2.08 -1.81
C THR A 270 -16.05 1.81 -3.01
N ASP A 271 -16.09 0.59 -3.51
CA ASP A 271 -15.47 0.21 -4.77
C ASP A 271 -16.26 -0.92 -5.42
N TYR A 272 -15.97 -1.25 -6.67
CA TYR A 272 -16.69 -2.25 -7.42
C TYR A 272 -15.76 -3.28 -8.04
N ILE A 273 -16.21 -4.54 -8.06
CA ILE A 273 -15.64 -5.61 -8.89
C ILE A 273 -16.79 -6.13 -9.76
N GLY A 274 -16.77 -5.81 -11.05
CA GLY A 274 -17.91 -6.01 -11.92
C GLY A 274 -19.14 -5.27 -11.39
N ASN A 275 -20.23 -5.98 -11.12
CA ASN A 275 -21.49 -5.41 -10.58
C ASN A 275 -21.60 -5.46 -9.05
N VAL A 276 -20.58 -5.99 -8.36
CA VAL A 276 -20.60 -6.13 -6.91
C VAL A 276 -20.00 -4.89 -6.28
N CYS A 277 -20.80 -4.21 -5.43
CA CYS A 277 -20.37 -3.08 -4.62
C CYS A 277 -19.76 -3.55 -3.32
N TYR A 278 -18.56 -3.04 -2.98
CA TYR A 278 -17.87 -3.30 -1.73
C TYR A 278 -17.86 -2.04 -0.86
N ARG A 279 -18.19 -2.20 0.42
CA ARG A 279 -17.89 -1.18 1.43
C ARG A 279 -16.63 -1.61 2.16
N ILE A 280 -15.62 -0.77 2.14
CA ILE A 280 -14.28 -1.06 2.64
C ILE A 280 -14.00 -0.15 3.82
N SER A 281 -13.92 -0.72 5.03
CA SER A 281 -13.54 -0.02 6.25
C SER A 281 -12.02 0.03 6.44
N PRO A 282 -11.50 0.78 7.45
CA PRO A 282 -10.08 0.76 7.80
C PRO A 282 -9.58 -0.61 8.29
N LEU A 283 -10.46 -1.43 8.90
CA LEU A 283 -10.17 -2.77 9.46
C LEU A 283 -10.44 -3.88 8.46
#